data_c5d3541565bf73f19e966f91775b3da9
#
_entry.id   c5d3541565bf73f19e966f91775b3da9
#
_cell.length_a   1.000
_cell.length_b   1.000
_cell.length_c   1.000
_cell.angle_alpha   90.00
_cell.angle_beta   90.00
_cell.angle_gamma   90.00
#
_symmetry.space_group_name_H-M   'P 1'
#
loop_
_entity.id
_entity.type
_entity.pdbx_description
1 polymer ?
#
loop_
_entity_poly.entity_id
_entity_poly.type
_entity_poly.pdbx_seq_one_letter_code
_entity_poly.pdbx_strand_id
1 'polypeptide(L)'
;MERHGIDYYREAAKQSGLWHQGYLREMKKCRFDTIAVHGIYSMQEALDFNQGSIIEPVYLSTAQAYRDSDEMEAALSYQIPTWCYSRIANPSMYYLEGVLALLESYGADVETTCIATASGMAAIQTAVDPFLLPDPKNRSKPINFVATAQVYGGTFQQFAMRKEKEQNITWRKVVNYNDINEWEKLIDENTRFLYGEMPSNPGQTFFDLKKVIELAHKHGIPMIIDSTVATPALLRPLTLGADIVVQSVSKTLSTSGFGIAGAVISRKDIISTIDNPELKADFAGYAKRFPNRDNGPNISPMNAILALNDIRTLRSRVDMQSRSTLTIARYLAEHKHIEQVDYLGLKSHPLHKLAAKYLWLVDAEYDEQYGNPVNRYGHLMSFRVKGGARAARDVFDRFTRIFRATDLGRIKSVATIPAISTHSQQGEEARELADVPENLIRLCVGAEHPDDIIADLDQALSVLDGKETSINAPAFSAGGASSASLRNRL
;
A
#
# COMPACT_ATOMS: atom_id res chain seq x y z
N MET A 1 -16.28 19.93 41.35
CA MET A 1 -15.00 19.56 40.73
C MET A 1 -14.13 20.80 40.71
N GLU A 2 -12.92 20.69 41.22
CA GLU A 2 -11.92 21.76 41.10
C GLU A 2 -11.60 21.94 39.61
N ARG A 3 -11.62 23.20 39.13
CA ARG A 3 -11.36 23.51 37.73
C ARG A 3 -9.84 23.54 37.52
N HIS A 4 -9.36 22.71 36.60
CA HIS A 4 -7.94 22.67 36.24
C HIS A 4 -7.71 23.63 35.06
N GLY A 5 -6.82 24.59 35.15
CA GLY A 5 -6.51 25.48 34.03
C GLY A 5 -5.84 24.74 32.84
N ILE A 6 -5.83 25.35 31.66
CA ILE A 6 -5.23 24.80 30.44
C ILE A 6 -3.78 24.31 30.66
N ASP A 7 -3.00 25.03 31.46
CA ASP A 7 -1.59 24.67 31.73
C ASP A 7 -1.45 23.32 32.48
N TYR A 8 -2.41 22.94 33.31
CA TYR A 8 -2.46 21.62 33.96
C TYR A 8 -2.54 20.51 32.88
N TYR A 9 -3.43 20.66 31.92
CA TYR A 9 -3.60 19.68 30.87
C TYR A 9 -2.41 19.61 29.93
N ARG A 10 -1.78 20.76 29.63
CA ARG A 10 -0.52 20.81 28.86
C ARG A 10 0.61 20.06 29.54
N GLU A 11 0.80 20.28 30.83
CA GLU A 11 1.86 19.60 31.58
C GLU A 11 1.58 18.09 31.69
N ALA A 12 0.35 17.68 31.97
CA ALA A 12 -0.05 16.28 32.00
C ALA A 12 0.18 15.59 30.62
N ALA A 13 -0.17 16.26 29.51
CA ALA A 13 0.06 15.76 28.15
C ALA A 13 1.56 15.66 27.84
N LYS A 14 2.36 16.63 28.29
CA LYS A 14 3.82 16.59 28.14
C LYS A 14 4.44 15.40 28.86
N GLN A 15 4.04 15.15 30.10
CA GLN A 15 4.54 14.01 30.87
C GLN A 15 4.14 12.67 30.23
N SER A 16 2.89 12.53 29.81
CA SER A 16 2.43 11.36 29.06
C SER A 16 3.17 11.19 27.74
N GLY A 17 3.42 12.29 27.01
CA GLY A 17 4.19 12.29 25.76
C GLY A 17 5.64 11.84 25.98
N LEU A 18 6.30 12.27 27.04
CA LEU A 18 7.67 11.84 27.36
C LEU A 18 7.73 10.34 27.66
N TRP A 19 6.76 9.82 28.43
CA TRP A 19 6.66 8.39 28.67
C TRP A 19 6.46 7.60 27.39
N HIS A 20 5.50 8.02 26.56
CA HIS A 20 5.21 7.38 25.28
C HIS A 20 6.43 7.40 24.33
N GLN A 21 7.15 8.51 24.25
CA GLN A 21 8.40 8.61 23.48
C GLN A 21 9.47 7.65 24.00
N GLY A 22 9.53 7.46 25.34
CA GLY A 22 10.39 6.47 25.98
C GLY A 22 10.06 5.05 25.49
N TYR A 23 8.78 4.68 25.54
CA TYR A 23 8.31 3.38 25.05
C TYR A 23 8.62 3.17 23.55
N LEU A 24 8.35 4.17 22.69
CA LEU A 24 8.67 4.08 21.27
C LEU A 24 10.16 3.89 21.00
N ARG A 25 11.04 4.54 21.80
CA ARG A 25 12.49 4.32 21.70
C ARG A 25 12.90 2.90 22.02
N GLU A 26 12.27 2.28 23.02
CA GLU A 26 12.51 0.86 23.35
C GLU A 26 11.97 -0.06 22.23
N MET A 27 10.77 0.20 21.73
CA MET A 27 10.19 -0.57 20.61
C MET A 27 11.06 -0.50 19.34
N LYS A 28 11.67 0.64 19.03
CA LYS A 28 12.60 0.76 17.89
C LYS A 28 13.85 -0.14 18.00
N LYS A 29 14.20 -0.61 19.20
CA LYS A 29 15.30 -1.58 19.41
C LYS A 29 14.88 -3.03 19.20
N CYS A 30 13.58 -3.30 19.16
CA CYS A 30 13.03 -4.64 18.96
C CYS A 30 13.15 -5.08 17.50
N ARG A 31 13.02 -6.39 17.26
CA ARG A 31 12.95 -6.97 15.92
C ARG A 31 11.61 -6.69 15.25
N PHE A 32 11.59 -6.78 13.93
CA PHE A 32 10.43 -6.44 13.11
C PHE A 32 9.15 -7.15 13.56
N ASP A 33 9.20 -8.47 13.79
CA ASP A 33 8.02 -9.25 14.22
C ASP A 33 7.54 -8.85 15.62
N THR A 34 8.45 -8.48 16.53
CA THR A 34 8.09 -7.95 17.85
C THR A 34 7.35 -6.61 17.71
N ILE A 35 7.84 -5.72 16.86
CA ILE A 35 7.16 -4.44 16.55
C ILE A 35 5.79 -4.70 15.94
N ALA A 36 5.67 -5.64 14.98
CA ALA A 36 4.41 -5.98 14.33
C ALA A 36 3.37 -6.53 15.33
N VAL A 37 3.81 -7.30 16.33
CA VAL A 37 2.94 -7.92 17.35
C VAL A 37 2.50 -6.93 18.42
N HIS A 38 3.43 -6.17 18.99
CA HIS A 38 3.19 -5.28 20.12
C HIS A 38 2.80 -3.85 19.72
N GLY A 39 3.33 -3.38 18.59
CA GLY A 39 3.08 -2.03 18.10
C GLY A 39 3.44 -0.97 19.15
N ILE A 40 2.49 -0.07 19.36
CA ILE A 40 2.60 1.01 20.34
C ILE A 40 1.75 0.76 21.58
N TYR A 41 1.12 -0.41 21.70
CA TYR A 41 0.27 -0.81 22.84
C TYR A 41 1.11 -1.49 23.92
N SER A 42 1.30 -0.80 25.04
CA SER A 42 2.12 -1.29 26.14
C SER A 42 1.32 -2.04 27.19
N MET A 43 2.00 -2.90 27.98
CA MET A 43 1.40 -3.53 29.14
C MET A 43 0.92 -2.50 30.18
N GLN A 44 1.64 -1.38 30.34
CA GLN A 44 1.24 -0.31 31.24
C GLN A 44 -0.08 0.34 30.80
N GLU A 45 -0.23 0.61 29.49
CA GLU A 45 -1.48 1.13 28.94
C GLU A 45 -2.64 0.14 29.10
N ALA A 46 -2.37 -1.15 28.91
CA ALA A 46 -3.35 -2.21 29.14
C ALA A 46 -3.89 -2.20 30.56
N LEU A 47 -2.98 -2.12 31.55
CA LEU A 47 -3.35 -2.15 32.98
C LEU A 47 -4.04 -0.87 33.46
N ASP A 48 -3.50 0.29 33.06
CA ASP A 48 -3.98 1.57 33.60
C ASP A 48 -5.27 2.07 32.91
N PHE A 49 -5.45 1.77 31.63
CA PHE A 49 -6.54 2.37 30.84
C PHE A 49 -7.50 1.36 30.22
N ASN A 50 -7.09 0.09 30.06
CA ASN A 50 -7.83 -0.89 29.26
C ASN A 50 -8.15 -2.20 30.00
N GLN A 51 -8.30 -2.15 31.31
CA GLN A 51 -8.72 -3.29 32.16
C GLN A 51 -7.83 -4.54 32.03
N GLY A 52 -6.56 -4.36 31.69
CA GLY A 52 -5.61 -5.46 31.46
C GLY A 52 -5.83 -6.22 30.13
N SER A 53 -6.54 -5.64 29.17
CA SER A 53 -6.75 -6.28 27.86
C SER A 53 -5.41 -6.49 27.15
N ILE A 54 -5.12 -7.74 26.75
CA ILE A 54 -3.89 -8.09 26.03
C ILE A 54 -3.90 -7.57 24.59
N ILE A 55 -5.09 -7.42 24.02
CA ILE A 55 -5.31 -6.91 22.65
C ILE A 55 -5.89 -5.51 22.74
N GLU A 56 -5.48 -4.64 21.82
CA GLU A 56 -5.95 -3.25 21.71
C GLU A 56 -7.47 -3.18 21.63
N PRO A 57 -8.14 -2.41 22.50
CA PRO A 57 -9.59 -2.24 22.45
C PRO A 57 -10.05 -1.54 21.18
N VAL A 58 -11.29 -1.86 20.77
CA VAL A 58 -11.94 -1.18 19.65
C VAL A 58 -12.81 -0.04 20.15
N TYR A 59 -12.40 1.19 19.91
CA TYR A 59 -13.12 2.39 20.31
C TYR A 59 -14.07 2.82 19.19
N LEU A 60 -15.34 2.40 19.24
CA LEU A 60 -16.36 2.69 18.23
C LEU A 60 -17.09 4.02 18.45
N SER A 61 -16.83 4.71 19.56
CA SER A 61 -17.44 6.01 19.84
C SER A 61 -17.09 7.04 18.77
N THR A 62 -18.08 7.82 18.34
CA THR A 62 -17.85 8.93 17.40
C THR A 62 -17.20 10.13 18.07
N ALA A 63 -17.41 10.34 19.39
CA ALA A 63 -16.86 11.45 20.14
C ALA A 63 -16.55 11.03 21.58
N GLN A 64 -15.63 11.73 22.22
CA GLN A 64 -15.26 11.57 23.62
C GLN A 64 -15.70 12.77 24.44
N ALA A 65 -15.98 12.52 25.73
CA ALA A 65 -16.25 13.58 26.69
C ALA A 65 -14.94 14.15 27.26
N TYR A 66 -15.00 15.39 27.70
CA TYR A 66 -13.91 16.07 28.40
C TYR A 66 -14.26 16.21 29.88
N ARG A 67 -13.25 16.36 30.73
CA ARG A 67 -13.42 16.57 32.17
C ARG A 67 -14.02 17.92 32.48
N ASP A 68 -13.57 18.94 31.75
CA ASP A 68 -14.04 20.32 31.87
C ASP A 68 -13.83 21.10 30.55
N SER A 69 -14.20 22.39 30.54
CA SER A 69 -14.07 23.28 29.38
C SER A 69 -12.63 23.60 29.03
N ASP A 70 -11.70 23.58 30.00
CA ASP A 70 -10.28 23.90 29.78
C ASP A 70 -9.58 22.72 29.07
N GLU A 71 -9.91 21.47 29.42
CA GLU A 71 -9.47 20.29 28.69
C GLU A 71 -10.00 20.30 27.24
N MET A 72 -11.29 20.64 27.05
CA MET A 72 -11.90 20.73 25.73
C MET A 72 -11.22 21.79 24.86
N GLU A 73 -10.95 22.97 25.41
CA GLU A 73 -10.27 24.05 24.71
C GLU A 73 -8.84 23.65 24.32
N ALA A 74 -8.07 23.12 25.27
CA ALA A 74 -6.70 22.64 25.04
C ALA A 74 -6.66 21.57 23.94
N ALA A 75 -7.61 20.65 23.95
CA ALA A 75 -7.73 19.58 22.98
C ALA A 75 -8.07 20.11 21.58
N LEU A 76 -9.12 20.92 21.45
CA LEU A 76 -9.61 21.40 20.15
C LEU A 76 -8.69 22.46 19.53
N SER A 77 -7.87 23.13 20.35
CA SER A 77 -6.80 24.02 19.87
C SER A 77 -5.47 23.31 19.59
N TYR A 78 -5.45 21.96 19.62
CA TYR A 78 -4.27 21.12 19.37
C TYR A 78 -3.09 21.37 20.32
N GLN A 79 -3.37 21.83 21.54
CA GLN A 79 -2.33 22.06 22.57
C GLN A 79 -2.02 20.77 23.33
N ILE A 80 -2.92 19.79 23.30
CA ILE A 80 -2.74 18.45 23.85
C ILE A 80 -3.20 17.40 22.81
N PRO A 81 -2.67 16.16 22.85
CA PRO A 81 -3.24 15.05 22.07
C PRO A 81 -4.68 14.80 22.46
N THR A 82 -5.57 14.59 21.48
CA THR A 82 -6.97 14.46 21.79
C THR A 82 -7.69 13.46 20.89
N TRP A 83 -8.63 12.75 21.47
CA TRP A 83 -9.53 11.80 20.82
C TRP A 83 -10.92 12.40 20.58
N CYS A 84 -11.01 13.70 20.33
CA CYS A 84 -12.26 14.49 20.35
C CYS A 84 -13.38 13.96 19.46
N TYR A 85 -13.05 13.49 18.28
CA TYR A 85 -14.01 13.01 17.29
C TYR A 85 -13.32 12.03 16.34
N SER A 86 -13.93 10.87 16.08
CA SER A 86 -13.28 9.78 15.35
C SER A 86 -12.84 10.11 13.92
N ARG A 87 -13.46 11.10 13.25
CA ARG A 87 -12.96 11.62 11.97
C ARG A 87 -11.59 12.32 12.10
N ILE A 88 -11.28 12.85 13.27
CA ILE A 88 -10.02 13.58 13.52
C ILE A 88 -8.98 12.64 14.10
N ALA A 89 -9.33 11.95 15.19
CA ALA A 89 -8.46 11.00 15.87
C ALA A 89 -9.28 9.99 16.69
N ASN A 90 -8.77 8.76 16.79
CA ASN A 90 -9.37 7.67 17.57
C ASN A 90 -8.25 6.71 18.01
N PRO A 91 -8.28 6.19 19.26
CA PRO A 91 -7.24 5.30 19.75
C PRO A 91 -6.99 4.08 18.86
N SER A 92 -8.04 3.42 18.35
CA SER A 92 -7.91 2.26 17.47
C SER A 92 -7.18 2.56 16.16
N MET A 93 -7.41 3.76 15.60
CA MET A 93 -6.71 4.23 14.40
C MET A 93 -5.24 4.53 14.73
N TYR A 94 -5.00 5.14 15.89
CA TYR A 94 -3.65 5.50 16.33
C TYR A 94 -2.75 4.28 16.53
N TYR A 95 -3.27 3.15 17.01
CA TYR A 95 -2.50 1.91 17.12
C TYR A 95 -2.01 1.44 15.75
N LEU A 96 -2.86 1.45 14.74
CA LEU A 96 -2.46 1.10 13.37
C LEU A 96 -1.43 2.08 12.80
N GLU A 97 -1.65 3.39 12.98
CA GLU A 97 -0.74 4.44 12.50
C GLU A 97 0.65 4.29 13.12
N GLY A 98 0.71 4.02 14.43
CA GLY A 98 1.98 3.82 15.15
C GLY A 98 2.75 2.60 14.70
N VAL A 99 2.07 1.46 14.51
CA VAL A 99 2.71 0.24 13.97
C VAL A 99 3.27 0.48 12.57
N LEU A 100 2.49 1.06 11.68
CA LEU A 100 2.93 1.33 10.29
C LEU A 100 4.12 2.29 10.26
N ALA A 101 4.13 3.33 11.10
CA ALA A 101 5.26 4.25 11.20
C ALA A 101 6.54 3.54 11.66
N LEU A 102 6.45 2.66 12.68
CA LEU A 102 7.57 1.89 13.18
C LEU A 102 8.10 0.87 12.16
N LEU A 103 7.20 0.16 11.46
CA LEU A 103 7.60 -0.85 10.48
C LEU A 103 8.26 -0.22 9.24
N GLU A 104 7.78 0.92 8.75
CA GLU A 104 8.36 1.62 7.60
C GLU A 104 9.72 2.27 7.93
N SER A 105 9.99 2.61 9.19
CA SER A 105 11.29 3.13 9.64
C SER A 105 12.25 2.05 10.13
N TYR A 106 11.82 0.79 10.18
CA TYR A 106 12.61 -0.30 10.74
C TYR A 106 13.96 -0.48 10.04
N GLY A 107 15.02 -0.54 10.83
CA GLY A 107 16.39 -0.72 10.35
C GLY A 107 17.13 0.59 10.01
N ALA A 108 16.52 1.76 10.27
CA ALA A 108 17.18 3.05 10.11
C ALA A 108 16.77 4.02 11.23
N ASP A 109 17.64 5.00 11.50
CA ASP A 109 17.34 6.10 12.41
C ASP A 109 16.58 7.20 11.66
N VAL A 110 15.31 6.90 11.35
CA VAL A 110 14.38 7.82 10.67
C VAL A 110 13.16 8.03 11.55
N GLU A 111 12.85 9.27 11.84
CA GLU A 111 11.59 9.63 12.49
C GLU A 111 10.47 9.66 11.44
N THR A 112 9.38 8.97 11.75
CA THR A 112 8.25 8.81 10.85
C THR A 112 6.93 9.12 11.54
N THR A 113 5.98 9.61 10.76
CA THR A 113 4.58 9.80 11.16
C THR A 113 3.69 9.11 10.14
N CYS A 114 2.57 8.57 10.60
CA CYS A 114 1.60 7.89 9.75
C CYS A 114 0.20 8.47 9.95
N ILE A 115 -0.57 8.48 8.87
CA ILE A 115 -2.01 8.69 8.88
C ILE A 115 -2.72 7.55 8.15
N ALA A 116 -3.69 6.93 8.81
CA ALA A 116 -4.54 5.92 8.22
C ALA A 116 -5.75 6.57 7.52
N THR A 117 -6.09 6.06 6.34
CA THR A 117 -7.15 6.56 5.47
C THR A 117 -8.16 5.48 5.10
N ALA A 118 -9.32 5.88 4.58
CA ALA A 118 -10.41 4.95 4.23
C ALA A 118 -10.06 3.96 3.12
N SER A 119 -9.04 4.23 2.31
CA SER A 119 -8.60 3.35 1.21
C SER A 119 -7.22 3.75 0.70
N GLY A 120 -6.56 2.87 -0.08
CA GLY A 120 -5.31 3.22 -0.77
C GLY A 120 -5.47 4.42 -1.72
N MET A 121 -6.61 4.55 -2.42
CA MET A 121 -6.88 5.73 -3.25
C MET A 121 -7.01 7.02 -2.45
N ALA A 122 -7.62 6.97 -1.26
CA ALA A 122 -7.65 8.09 -0.33
C ALA A 122 -6.25 8.44 0.17
N ALA A 123 -5.39 7.44 0.41
CA ALA A 123 -3.99 7.65 0.78
C ALA A 123 -3.21 8.35 -0.34
N ILE A 124 -3.35 7.90 -1.61
CA ILE A 124 -2.71 8.56 -2.75
C ILE A 124 -3.16 10.03 -2.83
N GLN A 125 -4.47 10.29 -2.77
CA GLN A 125 -5.00 11.64 -2.80
C GLN A 125 -4.44 12.49 -1.65
N THR A 126 -4.46 11.97 -0.43
CA THR A 126 -3.91 12.65 0.76
C THR A 126 -2.41 12.95 0.61
N ALA A 127 -1.64 12.06 -0.04
CA ALA A 127 -0.21 12.23 -0.26
C ALA A 127 0.12 13.27 -1.33
N VAL A 128 -0.69 13.41 -2.39
CA VAL A 128 -0.35 14.27 -3.53
C VAL A 128 -1.03 15.64 -3.52
N ASP A 129 -2.27 15.74 -3.03
CA ASP A 129 -3.07 16.98 -3.13
C ASP A 129 -2.44 18.19 -2.44
N PRO A 130 -1.78 18.07 -1.27
CA PRO A 130 -1.14 19.22 -0.62
C PRO A 130 -0.05 19.89 -1.48
N PHE A 131 0.60 19.14 -2.37
CA PHE A 131 1.62 19.67 -3.28
C PHE A 131 1.02 20.31 -4.54
N LEU A 132 -0.22 19.97 -4.88
CA LEU A 132 -0.89 20.39 -6.11
C LEU A 132 -1.79 21.63 -5.92
N LEU A 133 -1.75 22.25 -4.75
CA LEU A 133 -2.48 23.48 -4.51
C LEU A 133 -1.86 24.63 -5.32
N PRO A 134 -2.71 25.49 -5.92
CA PRO A 134 -2.25 26.69 -6.61
C PRO A 134 -1.47 27.63 -5.68
N ASP A 135 -0.43 28.25 -6.22
CA ASP A 135 0.29 29.31 -5.50
C ASP A 135 -0.68 30.46 -5.17
N PRO A 136 -0.88 30.81 -3.88
CA PRO A 136 -1.76 31.93 -3.51
C PRO A 136 -1.38 33.26 -4.15
N LYS A 137 -0.08 33.46 -4.44
CA LYS A 137 0.46 34.68 -5.05
C LYS A 137 0.34 34.67 -6.58
N ASN A 138 0.26 33.49 -7.20
CA ASN A 138 0.13 33.34 -8.65
C ASN A 138 -0.67 32.07 -9.02
N ARG A 139 -1.97 32.17 -8.97
CA ARG A 139 -2.88 31.04 -9.24
C ARG A 139 -2.85 30.52 -10.67
N SER A 140 -2.30 31.30 -11.63
CA SER A 140 -2.17 30.91 -13.03
C SER A 140 -0.84 30.19 -13.32
N LYS A 141 0.06 30.09 -12.33
CA LYS A 141 1.32 29.36 -12.49
C LYS A 141 1.03 27.90 -12.80
N PRO A 142 1.60 27.32 -13.90
CA PRO A 142 1.42 25.92 -14.21
C PRO A 142 1.88 25.02 -13.07
N ILE A 143 1.22 23.87 -12.91
CA ILE A 143 1.59 22.85 -11.94
C ILE A 143 1.77 21.54 -12.70
N ASN A 144 2.87 20.84 -12.45
CA ASN A 144 3.09 19.50 -12.95
C ASN A 144 3.72 18.61 -11.89
N PHE A 145 3.67 17.31 -12.14
CA PHE A 145 4.40 16.29 -11.40
C PHE A 145 4.91 15.23 -12.36
N VAL A 146 5.97 14.56 -11.99
CA VAL A 146 6.59 13.48 -12.76
C VAL A 146 6.28 12.14 -12.10
N ALA A 147 5.74 11.19 -12.85
CA ALA A 147 5.44 9.87 -12.32
C ALA A 147 5.62 8.79 -13.40
N THR A 148 5.92 7.55 -12.97
CA THR A 148 5.97 6.40 -13.88
C THR A 148 4.65 6.25 -14.64
N ALA A 149 4.71 5.90 -15.94
CA ALA A 149 3.52 5.61 -16.73
C ALA A 149 2.81 4.34 -16.25
N GLN A 150 3.58 3.40 -15.72
CA GLN A 150 3.11 2.13 -15.19
C GLN A 150 2.74 2.28 -13.71
N VAL A 151 1.46 2.54 -13.47
CA VAL A 151 0.86 2.65 -12.14
C VAL A 151 -0.45 1.87 -12.11
N TYR A 152 -0.94 1.58 -10.91
CA TYR A 152 -2.25 0.97 -10.71
C TYR A 152 -3.35 1.72 -11.48
N GLY A 153 -4.33 0.98 -12.05
CA GLY A 153 -5.40 1.58 -12.86
C GLY A 153 -6.18 2.70 -12.17
N GLY A 154 -6.40 2.60 -10.86
CA GLY A 154 -7.02 3.68 -10.07
C GLY A 154 -6.13 4.91 -9.96
N THR A 155 -4.82 4.73 -9.78
CA THR A 155 -3.83 5.83 -9.78
C THR A 155 -3.78 6.52 -11.14
N PHE A 156 -3.81 5.73 -12.22
CA PHE A 156 -3.91 6.27 -13.58
C PHE A 156 -5.14 7.16 -13.73
N GLN A 157 -6.33 6.68 -13.30
CA GLN A 157 -7.56 7.47 -13.37
C GLN A 157 -7.47 8.76 -12.53
N GLN A 158 -6.88 8.67 -11.34
CA GLN A 158 -6.67 9.84 -10.49
C GLN A 158 -5.78 10.87 -11.19
N PHE A 159 -4.67 10.45 -11.83
CA PHE A 159 -3.74 11.36 -12.47
C PHE A 159 -4.25 11.88 -13.82
N ALA A 160 -4.70 11.00 -14.72
CA ALA A 160 -5.11 11.37 -16.06
C ALA A 160 -6.46 12.10 -16.09
N MET A 161 -7.43 11.68 -15.26
CA MET A 161 -8.76 12.28 -15.30
C MET A 161 -8.91 13.42 -14.30
N ARG A 162 -8.63 13.16 -13.01
CA ARG A 162 -8.86 14.16 -11.97
C ARG A 162 -7.82 15.29 -11.99
N LYS A 163 -6.53 14.95 -12.18
CA LYS A 163 -5.47 15.97 -12.18
C LYS A 163 -5.33 16.66 -13.55
N GLU A 164 -5.14 15.89 -14.63
CA GLU A 164 -4.92 16.51 -15.95
C GLU A 164 -6.21 17.14 -16.50
N LYS A 165 -7.28 16.36 -16.70
CA LYS A 165 -8.47 16.86 -17.42
C LYS A 165 -9.33 17.80 -16.58
N GLU A 166 -9.54 17.52 -15.28
CA GLU A 166 -10.44 18.30 -14.45
C GLU A 166 -9.75 19.47 -13.74
N GLN A 167 -8.47 19.33 -13.35
CA GLN A 167 -7.73 20.32 -12.57
C GLN A 167 -6.65 21.05 -13.36
N ASN A 168 -6.42 20.68 -14.63
CA ASN A 168 -5.38 21.25 -15.49
C ASN A 168 -3.96 21.17 -14.86
N ILE A 169 -3.67 20.05 -14.19
CA ILE A 169 -2.36 19.75 -13.59
C ILE A 169 -1.69 18.70 -14.44
N THR A 170 -0.52 18.99 -15.02
CA THR A 170 0.12 18.11 -15.97
C THR A 170 0.81 16.92 -15.30
N TRP A 171 0.43 15.70 -15.69
CA TRP A 171 1.20 14.50 -15.39
C TRP A 171 2.24 14.23 -16.47
N ARG A 172 3.52 14.36 -16.13
CA ARG A 172 4.65 14.03 -17.01
C ARG A 172 5.04 12.58 -16.78
N LYS A 173 4.81 11.75 -17.80
CA LYS A 173 4.92 10.28 -17.73
C LYS A 173 6.34 9.80 -18.01
N VAL A 174 6.95 9.11 -17.07
CA VAL A 174 8.21 8.39 -17.28
C VAL A 174 7.88 7.00 -17.85
N VAL A 175 8.28 6.76 -19.09
CA VAL A 175 8.08 5.48 -19.78
C VAL A 175 9.29 4.58 -19.60
N ASN A 176 10.49 5.08 -19.87
CA ASN A 176 11.74 4.36 -19.60
C ASN A 176 12.25 4.69 -18.19
N TYR A 177 11.59 4.11 -17.17
CA TYR A 177 11.82 4.40 -15.76
C TYR A 177 13.22 3.97 -15.25
N ASN A 178 13.96 3.15 -16.00
CA ASN A 178 15.33 2.73 -15.64
C ASN A 178 16.41 3.70 -16.16
N ASP A 179 16.06 4.62 -17.04
CA ASP A 179 16.95 5.69 -17.46
C ASP A 179 16.70 6.94 -16.60
N ILE A 180 17.67 7.28 -15.75
CA ILE A 180 17.57 8.46 -14.87
C ILE A 180 17.41 9.76 -15.66
N ASN A 181 17.95 9.83 -16.89
CA ASN A 181 17.83 11.00 -17.73
C ASN A 181 16.38 11.21 -18.22
N GLU A 182 15.58 10.13 -18.34
CA GLU A 182 14.15 10.24 -18.62
C GLU A 182 13.40 10.96 -17.50
N TRP A 183 13.74 10.68 -16.25
CA TRP A 183 13.19 11.40 -15.12
C TRP A 183 13.63 12.86 -15.11
N GLU A 184 14.94 13.11 -15.29
CA GLU A 184 15.52 14.45 -15.17
C GLU A 184 14.99 15.42 -16.23
N LYS A 185 14.86 14.99 -17.49
CA LYS A 185 14.34 15.84 -18.58
C LYS A 185 12.87 16.24 -18.42
N LEU A 186 12.12 15.52 -17.57
CA LEU A 186 10.71 15.82 -17.30
C LEU A 186 10.52 16.79 -16.12
N ILE A 187 11.58 17.12 -15.38
CA ILE A 187 11.54 18.03 -14.22
C ILE A 187 11.77 19.47 -14.70
N ASP A 188 10.94 20.39 -14.20
CA ASP A 188 11.14 21.84 -14.34
C ASP A 188 10.79 22.59 -13.04
N GLU A 189 10.80 23.92 -13.07
CA GLU A 189 10.51 24.79 -11.92
C GLU A 189 9.07 24.73 -11.42
N ASN A 190 8.18 24.08 -12.17
CA ASN A 190 6.76 23.88 -11.81
C ASN A 190 6.48 22.47 -11.29
N THR A 191 7.49 21.59 -11.32
CA THR A 191 7.36 20.21 -10.83
C THR A 191 7.26 20.19 -9.31
N ARG A 192 6.25 19.49 -8.79
CA ARG A 192 5.93 19.47 -7.36
C ARG A 192 6.46 18.27 -6.61
N PHE A 193 6.50 17.10 -7.26
CA PHE A 193 7.02 15.85 -6.69
C PHE A 193 7.37 14.85 -7.79
N LEU A 194 8.13 13.82 -7.42
CA LEU A 194 8.25 12.59 -8.18
C LEU A 194 7.39 11.50 -7.53
N TYR A 195 6.77 10.64 -8.33
CA TYR A 195 5.95 9.53 -7.86
C TYR A 195 6.27 8.22 -8.61
N GLY A 196 6.33 7.12 -7.88
CA GLY A 196 6.49 5.78 -8.47
C GLY A 196 5.78 4.70 -7.65
N GLU A 197 5.30 3.66 -8.33
CA GLU A 197 4.78 2.44 -7.72
C GLU A 197 5.84 1.34 -7.85
N MET A 198 6.19 0.67 -6.73
CA MET A 198 7.34 -0.23 -6.73
C MET A 198 7.20 -1.40 -5.75
N PRO A 199 7.10 -2.68 -6.22
CA PRO A 199 6.85 -3.05 -7.61
C PRO A 199 5.47 -2.61 -8.09
N SER A 200 5.34 -2.29 -9.39
CA SER A 200 4.05 -1.88 -9.94
C SER A 200 3.09 -3.06 -10.20
N ASN A 201 1.82 -2.76 -10.31
CA ASN A 201 0.76 -3.68 -10.63
C ASN A 201 0.08 -3.27 -11.97
N PRO A 202 0.07 -4.16 -13.01
CA PRO A 202 0.45 -5.58 -12.99
C PRO A 202 1.88 -5.86 -13.48
N GLY A 203 2.58 -4.88 -14.07
CA GLY A 203 3.77 -5.07 -14.89
C GLY A 203 5.09 -5.24 -14.15
N GLN A 204 5.10 -5.34 -12.82
CA GLN A 204 6.31 -5.56 -12.01
C GLN A 204 7.43 -4.52 -12.27
N THR A 205 7.07 -3.26 -12.62
CA THR A 205 8.03 -2.16 -12.79
C THR A 205 8.91 -2.01 -11.57
N PHE A 206 10.20 -1.84 -11.80
CA PHE A 206 11.19 -1.67 -10.75
C PHE A 206 12.33 -0.78 -11.24
N PHE A 207 12.67 0.28 -10.52
CA PHE A 207 13.71 1.25 -10.88
C PHE A 207 14.74 1.44 -9.76
N ASP A 208 15.88 2.09 -10.06
CA ASP A 208 16.91 2.39 -9.04
C ASP A 208 16.43 3.51 -8.11
N LEU A 209 15.73 3.09 -7.04
CA LEU A 209 15.04 3.98 -6.11
C LEU A 209 15.97 5.06 -5.54
N LYS A 210 17.19 4.69 -5.13
CA LYS A 210 18.14 5.66 -4.55
C LYS A 210 18.49 6.78 -5.55
N LYS A 211 18.75 6.42 -6.82
CA LYS A 211 19.06 7.43 -7.84
C LYS A 211 17.90 8.38 -8.10
N VAL A 212 16.66 7.87 -8.10
CA VAL A 212 15.48 8.71 -8.33
C VAL A 212 15.21 9.61 -7.11
N ILE A 213 15.44 9.12 -5.88
CA ILE A 213 15.37 9.95 -4.67
C ILE A 213 16.43 11.06 -4.72
N GLU A 214 17.68 10.73 -5.02
CA GLU A 214 18.78 11.71 -5.14
C GLU A 214 18.46 12.78 -6.19
N LEU A 215 17.85 12.37 -7.32
CA LEU A 215 17.41 13.31 -8.35
C LEU A 215 16.28 14.22 -7.84
N ALA A 216 15.25 13.68 -7.18
CA ALA A 216 14.17 14.48 -6.60
C ALA A 216 14.74 15.55 -5.63
N HIS A 217 15.60 15.13 -4.73
CA HIS A 217 16.23 16.02 -3.74
C HIS A 217 17.14 17.07 -4.36
N LYS A 218 17.87 16.72 -5.43
CA LYS A 218 18.66 17.69 -6.21
C LYS A 218 17.80 18.85 -6.75
N HIS A 219 16.54 18.56 -7.08
CA HIS A 219 15.57 19.57 -7.55
C HIS A 219 14.72 20.17 -6.42
N GLY A 220 14.96 19.81 -5.16
CA GLY A 220 14.22 20.33 -4.00
C GLY A 220 12.78 19.84 -3.89
N ILE A 221 12.44 18.73 -4.52
CA ILE A 221 11.08 18.15 -4.54
C ILE A 221 11.05 16.77 -3.87
N PRO A 222 9.91 16.37 -3.26
CA PRO A 222 9.81 15.10 -2.57
C PRO A 222 9.67 13.91 -3.53
N MET A 223 10.14 12.73 -3.06
CA MET A 223 9.86 11.45 -3.68
C MET A 223 8.75 10.72 -2.92
N ILE A 224 7.68 10.38 -3.63
CA ILE A 224 6.50 9.64 -3.13
C ILE A 224 6.52 8.24 -3.74
N ILE A 225 6.46 7.20 -2.90
CA ILE A 225 6.47 5.79 -3.33
C ILE A 225 5.20 5.09 -2.87
N ASP A 226 4.47 4.49 -3.81
CA ASP A 226 3.49 3.47 -3.49
C ASP A 226 4.20 2.11 -3.36
N SER A 227 4.30 1.62 -2.13
CA SER A 227 4.98 0.37 -1.79
C SER A 227 3.99 -0.75 -1.40
N THR A 228 2.76 -0.67 -1.91
CA THR A 228 1.65 -1.58 -1.54
C THR A 228 1.98 -3.05 -1.77
N VAL A 229 2.64 -3.39 -2.89
CA VAL A 229 2.96 -4.79 -3.23
C VAL A 229 4.12 -5.33 -2.40
N ALA A 230 5.15 -4.52 -2.17
CA ALA A 230 6.33 -4.94 -1.41
C ALA A 230 6.05 -5.03 0.10
N THR A 231 5.29 -4.10 0.66
CA THR A 231 5.10 -3.91 2.11
C THR A 231 6.42 -3.62 2.86
N PRO A 232 6.38 -3.17 4.11
CA PRO A 232 7.59 -2.97 4.91
C PRO A 232 8.41 -4.24 5.14
N ALA A 233 7.82 -5.42 4.93
CA ALA A 233 8.53 -6.68 5.08
C ALA A 233 9.61 -6.91 4.01
N LEU A 234 9.48 -6.29 2.82
CA LEU A 234 10.43 -6.43 1.71
C LEU A 234 11.12 -5.12 1.33
N LEU A 235 10.43 -4.00 1.37
CA LEU A 235 10.95 -2.69 0.96
C LEU A 235 10.44 -1.60 1.89
N ARG A 236 11.36 -0.81 2.42
CA ARG A 236 11.09 0.35 3.29
C ARG A 236 11.69 1.61 2.66
N PRO A 237 10.98 2.26 1.74
CA PRO A 237 11.52 3.39 0.96
C PRO A 237 11.99 4.56 1.83
N LEU A 238 11.36 4.82 2.98
CA LEU A 238 11.76 5.90 3.89
C LEU A 238 13.17 5.69 4.44
N THR A 239 13.60 4.43 4.66
CA THR A 239 14.96 4.12 5.11
C THR A 239 16.01 4.34 4.03
N LEU A 240 15.60 4.46 2.77
CA LEU A 240 16.44 4.74 1.61
C LEU A 240 16.48 6.22 1.25
N GLY A 241 15.68 7.04 1.92
CA GLY A 241 15.62 8.49 1.75
C GLY A 241 14.35 9.03 1.08
N ALA A 242 13.40 8.18 0.64
CA ALA A 242 12.11 8.66 0.16
C ALA A 242 11.40 9.50 1.23
N ASP A 243 10.60 10.46 0.81
CA ASP A 243 9.94 11.40 1.71
C ASP A 243 8.60 10.87 2.21
N ILE A 244 7.84 10.24 1.32
CA ILE A 244 6.48 9.76 1.58
C ILE A 244 6.30 8.37 0.99
N VAL A 245 5.68 7.48 1.78
CA VAL A 245 5.21 6.17 1.33
C VAL A 245 3.69 6.11 1.40
N VAL A 246 3.08 5.58 0.36
CA VAL A 246 1.66 5.24 0.31
C VAL A 246 1.52 3.73 0.39
N GLN A 247 0.55 3.27 1.16
CA GLN A 247 0.19 1.86 1.28
C GLN A 247 -1.32 1.68 1.10
N SER A 248 -1.73 0.82 0.19
CA SER A 248 -3.08 0.28 0.25
C SER A 248 -3.12 -0.82 1.33
N VAL A 249 -3.41 -0.42 2.56
CA VAL A 249 -3.48 -1.33 3.70
C VAL A 249 -4.50 -2.46 3.47
N SER A 250 -5.52 -2.20 2.64
CA SER A 250 -6.50 -3.20 2.18
C SER A 250 -5.88 -4.45 1.55
N LYS A 251 -4.62 -4.40 1.12
CA LYS A 251 -3.95 -5.48 0.36
C LYS A 251 -3.18 -6.41 1.30
N THR A 252 -1.93 -6.66 1.04
CA THR A 252 -1.09 -7.61 1.79
C THR A 252 -1.00 -7.30 3.29
N LEU A 253 -1.10 -6.05 3.69
CA LEU A 253 -1.12 -5.65 5.10
C LEU A 253 -2.37 -6.17 5.82
N SER A 254 -3.56 -6.14 5.15
CA SER A 254 -4.84 -6.66 5.67
C SER A 254 -5.33 -7.84 4.83
N THR A 255 -4.60 -8.95 4.92
CA THR A 255 -4.74 -10.12 4.05
C THR A 255 -6.07 -10.87 4.19
N SER A 256 -6.73 -10.80 5.36
CA SER A 256 -8.04 -11.43 5.62
C SER A 256 -9.15 -10.94 4.68
N GLY A 257 -9.04 -9.70 4.19
CA GLY A 257 -10.00 -9.12 3.26
C GLY A 257 -11.25 -8.52 3.89
N PHE A 258 -11.27 -8.36 5.22
CA PHE A 258 -12.45 -7.85 5.92
C PHE A 258 -12.56 -6.33 5.94
N GLY A 259 -11.48 -5.59 5.68
CA GLY A 259 -11.48 -4.14 5.78
C GLY A 259 -10.84 -3.46 4.57
N ILE A 260 -11.36 -2.27 4.23
CA ILE A 260 -10.72 -1.37 3.28
C ILE A 260 -9.99 -0.30 4.09
N ALA A 261 -8.71 -0.07 3.75
CA ALA A 261 -7.85 0.88 4.44
C ALA A 261 -6.70 1.34 3.54
N GLY A 262 -6.16 2.51 3.83
CA GLY A 262 -4.92 3.03 3.27
C GLY A 262 -4.07 3.69 4.33
N ALA A 263 -2.84 4.02 4.01
CA ALA A 263 -1.96 4.78 4.89
C ALA A 263 -1.02 5.68 4.08
N VAL A 264 -0.72 6.83 4.64
CA VAL A 264 0.37 7.71 4.22
C VAL A 264 1.38 7.75 5.36
N ILE A 265 2.60 7.34 5.09
CA ILE A 265 3.70 7.37 6.05
C ILE A 265 4.75 8.34 5.50
N SER A 266 5.17 9.30 6.29
CA SER A 266 6.22 10.24 5.90
C SER A 266 7.35 10.27 6.91
N ARG A 267 8.55 10.56 6.42
CA ARG A 267 9.62 11.00 7.30
C ARG A 267 9.35 12.42 7.80
N LYS A 268 9.98 12.81 8.90
CA LYS A 268 10.06 14.20 9.32
C LYS A 268 10.99 14.98 8.39
N ASP A 269 10.79 16.30 8.31
CA ASP A 269 11.65 17.22 7.56
C ASP A 269 11.79 16.82 6.07
N ILE A 270 10.65 16.63 5.39
CA ILE A 270 10.63 16.30 3.97
C ILE A 270 11.16 17.48 3.12
N ILE A 271 11.74 17.15 1.98
CA ILE A 271 12.16 18.14 0.99
C ILE A 271 10.95 18.57 0.16
N SER A 272 10.74 19.89 0.03
CA SER A 272 9.67 20.44 -0.81
C SER A 272 9.92 21.90 -1.19
N THR A 273 9.53 22.28 -2.41
CA THR A 273 9.50 23.67 -2.87
C THR A 273 8.28 24.45 -2.35
N ILE A 274 7.32 23.79 -1.70
CA ILE A 274 6.14 24.43 -1.12
C ILE A 274 6.59 25.26 0.09
N ASP A 275 6.19 26.52 0.14
CA ASP A 275 6.45 27.44 1.26
C ASP A 275 5.44 27.20 2.40
N ASN A 276 5.53 26.02 3.03
CA ASN A 276 4.75 25.64 4.20
C ASN A 276 5.60 24.88 5.20
N PRO A 277 6.08 25.55 6.27
CA PRO A 277 6.94 24.92 7.27
C PRO A 277 6.32 23.73 7.99
N GLU A 278 5.02 23.74 8.29
CA GLU A 278 4.33 22.63 8.98
C GLU A 278 4.28 21.39 8.09
N LEU A 279 3.99 21.58 6.80
CA LEU A 279 3.97 20.49 5.81
C LEU A 279 5.36 19.86 5.70
N LYS A 280 6.42 20.65 5.68
CA LYS A 280 7.80 20.14 5.58
C LYS A 280 8.22 19.40 6.84
N ALA A 281 7.96 19.97 8.01
CA ALA A 281 8.41 19.41 9.29
C ALA A 281 7.76 18.06 9.61
N ASP A 282 6.47 17.90 9.29
CA ASP A 282 5.72 16.65 9.53
C ASP A 282 4.56 16.53 8.56
N PHE A 283 4.83 15.97 7.38
CA PHE A 283 3.83 15.89 6.30
C PHE A 283 2.58 15.10 6.71
N ALA A 284 2.74 13.90 7.27
CA ALA A 284 1.58 13.08 7.63
C ALA A 284 0.78 13.71 8.79
N GLY A 285 1.46 14.33 9.75
CA GLY A 285 0.82 15.11 10.81
C GLY A 285 0.07 16.33 10.28
N TYR A 286 0.65 17.05 9.31
CA TYR A 286 -0.02 18.13 8.59
C TYR A 286 -1.26 17.64 7.83
N ALA A 287 -1.10 16.54 7.07
CA ALA A 287 -2.19 15.95 6.30
C ALA A 287 -3.36 15.50 7.20
N LYS A 288 -3.06 14.97 8.39
CA LYS A 288 -4.07 14.58 9.39
C LYS A 288 -4.87 15.77 9.90
N ARG A 289 -4.19 16.87 10.24
CA ARG A 289 -4.81 18.07 10.85
C ARG A 289 -5.63 18.90 9.86
N PHE A 290 -5.27 18.88 8.58
CA PHE A 290 -5.90 19.72 7.57
C PHE A 290 -6.66 18.91 6.51
N PRO A 291 -6.05 18.41 5.42
CA PRO A 291 -6.83 17.82 4.34
C PRO A 291 -7.63 16.57 4.76
N ASN A 292 -7.08 15.72 5.63
CA ASN A 292 -7.81 14.52 6.05
C ASN A 292 -8.98 14.85 6.97
N ARG A 293 -8.79 15.73 7.94
CA ARG A 293 -9.85 16.20 8.81
C ARG A 293 -10.98 16.85 8.01
N ASP A 294 -10.64 17.69 7.04
CA ASP A 294 -11.60 18.53 6.32
C ASP A 294 -12.32 17.75 5.20
N ASN A 295 -11.61 16.88 4.48
CA ASN A 295 -12.17 16.05 3.41
C ASN A 295 -12.79 14.73 3.91
N GLY A 296 -12.44 14.30 5.12
CA GLY A 296 -13.02 13.14 5.79
C GLY A 296 -12.69 11.76 5.27
N PRO A 297 -11.53 11.48 4.62
CA PRO A 297 -11.19 10.14 4.13
C PRO A 297 -10.59 9.25 5.25
N ASN A 298 -11.08 9.37 6.46
CA ASN A 298 -10.60 8.62 7.62
C ASN A 298 -11.03 7.15 7.59
N ILE A 299 -10.18 6.28 8.10
CA ILE A 299 -10.49 4.86 8.31
C ILE A 299 -11.52 4.67 9.43
N SER A 300 -12.33 3.62 9.38
CA SER A 300 -13.13 3.23 10.54
C SER A 300 -12.28 2.56 11.61
N PRO A 301 -12.57 2.76 12.91
CA PRO A 301 -11.84 2.10 14.00
C PRO A 301 -11.84 0.57 13.88
N MET A 302 -12.92 -0.03 13.42
CA MET A 302 -13.01 -1.48 13.20
C MET A 302 -12.03 -1.93 12.12
N ASN A 303 -11.98 -1.25 10.97
CA ASN A 303 -11.05 -1.60 9.89
C ASN A 303 -9.59 -1.42 10.33
N ALA A 304 -9.30 -0.44 11.19
CA ALA A 304 -7.97 -0.22 11.73
C ALA A 304 -7.50 -1.42 12.58
N ILE A 305 -8.34 -1.92 13.49
CA ILE A 305 -8.01 -3.08 14.32
C ILE A 305 -7.94 -4.38 13.52
N LEU A 306 -8.81 -4.58 12.54
CA LEU A 306 -8.73 -5.75 11.65
C LEU A 306 -7.42 -5.75 10.85
N ALA A 307 -7.01 -4.61 10.32
CA ALA A 307 -5.73 -4.46 9.62
C ALA A 307 -4.55 -4.70 10.58
N LEU A 308 -4.58 -4.12 11.77
CA LEU A 308 -3.55 -4.30 12.79
C LEU A 308 -3.38 -5.77 13.16
N ASN A 309 -4.49 -6.51 13.32
CA ASN A 309 -4.44 -7.95 13.60
C ASN A 309 -3.72 -8.74 12.50
N ASP A 310 -3.99 -8.43 11.22
CA ASP A 310 -3.34 -9.09 10.10
C ASP A 310 -1.84 -8.74 9.98
N ILE A 311 -1.44 -7.52 10.33
CA ILE A 311 -0.05 -7.04 10.29
C ILE A 311 0.86 -7.86 11.22
N ARG A 312 0.34 -8.41 12.33
CA ARG A 312 1.11 -9.19 13.32
C ARG A 312 1.83 -10.39 12.73
N THR A 313 1.37 -10.91 11.59
CA THR A 313 1.98 -12.04 10.89
C THR A 313 2.58 -11.66 9.54
N LEU A 314 2.83 -10.36 9.30
CA LEU A 314 3.18 -9.84 7.98
C LEU A 314 4.43 -10.51 7.40
N ARG A 315 5.55 -10.56 8.13
CA ARG A 315 6.83 -11.07 7.64
C ARG A 315 6.73 -12.55 7.23
N SER A 316 6.17 -13.39 8.10
CA SER A 316 6.04 -14.83 7.85
C SER A 316 5.11 -15.13 6.67
N ARG A 317 4.03 -14.37 6.50
CA ARG A 317 3.11 -14.52 5.35
C ARG A 317 3.79 -14.10 4.04
N VAL A 318 4.46 -12.96 4.04
CA VAL A 318 5.17 -12.45 2.85
C VAL A 318 6.28 -13.40 2.43
N ASP A 319 7.00 -14.00 3.37
CA ASP A 319 8.01 -15.03 3.08
C ASP A 319 7.37 -16.25 2.41
N MET A 320 6.36 -16.83 3.04
CA MET A 320 5.66 -18.01 2.52
C MET A 320 5.07 -17.75 1.12
N GLN A 321 4.32 -16.67 0.96
CA GLN A 321 3.71 -16.31 -0.32
C GLN A 321 4.76 -16.05 -1.41
N SER A 322 5.90 -15.40 -1.08
CA SER A 322 6.99 -15.18 -2.04
C SER A 322 7.63 -16.49 -2.51
N ARG A 323 7.81 -17.45 -1.60
CA ARG A 323 8.35 -18.79 -1.95
C ARG A 323 7.37 -19.54 -2.85
N SER A 324 6.11 -19.59 -2.49
CA SER A 324 5.07 -20.21 -3.30
C SER A 324 4.96 -19.57 -4.69
N THR A 325 5.01 -18.24 -4.76
CA THR A 325 4.98 -17.51 -6.04
C THR A 325 6.17 -17.86 -6.92
N LEU A 326 7.37 -17.95 -6.36
CA LEU A 326 8.57 -18.36 -7.13
C LEU A 326 8.44 -19.79 -7.68
N THR A 327 7.90 -20.71 -6.90
CA THR A 327 7.65 -22.10 -7.34
C THR A 327 6.67 -22.13 -8.51
N ILE A 328 5.54 -21.42 -8.39
CA ILE A 328 4.52 -21.32 -9.45
C ILE A 328 5.08 -20.60 -10.69
N ALA A 329 5.86 -19.52 -10.51
CA ALA A 329 6.45 -18.78 -11.61
C ALA A 329 7.43 -19.64 -12.43
N ARG A 330 8.23 -20.48 -11.77
CA ARG A 330 9.14 -21.43 -12.45
C ARG A 330 8.37 -22.46 -13.25
N TYR A 331 7.30 -23.04 -12.67
CA TYR A 331 6.42 -23.95 -13.37
C TYR A 331 5.83 -23.33 -14.64
N LEU A 332 5.26 -22.12 -14.52
CA LEU A 332 4.66 -21.42 -15.66
C LEU A 332 5.69 -21.02 -16.72
N ALA A 333 6.91 -20.65 -16.33
CA ALA A 333 7.98 -20.27 -17.27
C ALA A 333 8.41 -21.43 -18.18
N GLU A 334 8.24 -22.68 -17.75
CA GLU A 334 8.54 -23.90 -18.53
C GLU A 334 7.31 -24.47 -19.24
N HIS A 335 6.12 -23.91 -18.99
CA HIS A 335 4.87 -24.50 -19.50
C HIS A 335 4.66 -24.14 -20.98
N LYS A 336 4.35 -25.16 -21.82
CA LYS A 336 4.22 -25.05 -23.29
C LYS A 336 3.23 -24.00 -23.80
N HIS A 337 2.16 -23.69 -23.02
CA HIS A 337 1.12 -22.74 -23.36
C HIS A 337 1.36 -21.34 -22.83
N ILE A 338 2.46 -21.09 -22.14
CA ILE A 338 2.84 -19.78 -21.60
C ILE A 338 3.88 -19.15 -22.52
N GLU A 339 3.62 -17.88 -22.88
CA GLU A 339 4.50 -17.07 -23.72
C GLU A 339 5.57 -16.38 -22.88
N GLN A 340 5.17 -15.80 -21.76
CA GLN A 340 6.03 -15.01 -20.86
C GLN A 340 5.50 -15.08 -19.43
N VAL A 341 6.42 -15.00 -18.48
CA VAL A 341 6.11 -14.82 -17.05
C VAL A 341 6.85 -13.59 -16.54
N ASP A 342 6.09 -12.63 -16.01
CA ASP A 342 6.62 -11.43 -15.38
C ASP A 342 6.62 -11.61 -13.86
N TYR A 343 7.77 -11.96 -13.32
CA TYR A 343 8.02 -12.10 -11.89
C TYR A 343 9.48 -11.79 -11.57
N LEU A 344 9.70 -10.77 -10.74
CA LEU A 344 11.03 -10.28 -10.37
C LEU A 344 11.95 -11.36 -9.76
N GLY A 345 11.38 -12.43 -9.20
CA GLY A 345 12.11 -13.56 -8.62
C GLY A 345 12.71 -14.52 -9.63
N LEU A 346 12.33 -14.48 -10.90
CA LEU A 346 12.93 -15.28 -11.97
C LEU A 346 14.27 -14.67 -12.38
N LYS A 347 15.33 -15.46 -12.40
CA LYS A 347 16.67 -15.00 -12.84
C LYS A 347 16.69 -14.50 -14.29
N SER A 348 15.75 -14.98 -15.10
CA SER A 348 15.56 -14.56 -16.50
C SER A 348 14.86 -13.19 -16.63
N HIS A 349 14.23 -12.70 -15.57
CA HIS A 349 13.54 -11.40 -15.63
C HIS A 349 14.55 -10.25 -15.76
N PRO A 350 14.36 -9.30 -16.71
CA PRO A 350 15.34 -8.23 -16.98
C PRO A 350 15.72 -7.42 -15.76
N LEU A 351 14.76 -7.21 -14.85
CA LEU A 351 14.91 -6.40 -13.64
C LEU A 351 15.32 -7.21 -12.41
N HIS A 352 15.55 -8.53 -12.52
CA HIS A 352 15.88 -9.40 -11.38
C HIS A 352 17.06 -8.88 -10.57
N LYS A 353 18.17 -8.52 -11.23
CA LYS A 353 19.38 -8.02 -10.54
C LYS A 353 19.14 -6.72 -9.80
N LEU A 354 18.33 -5.82 -10.38
CA LEU A 354 17.96 -4.56 -9.75
C LEU A 354 17.02 -4.80 -8.56
N ALA A 355 16.01 -5.64 -8.74
CA ALA A 355 15.09 -6.01 -7.68
C ALA A 355 15.81 -6.70 -6.50
N ALA A 356 16.77 -7.57 -6.78
CA ALA A 356 17.59 -8.23 -5.76
C ALA A 356 18.41 -7.26 -4.90
N LYS A 357 18.73 -6.06 -5.42
CA LYS A 357 19.40 -4.99 -4.64
C LYS A 357 18.54 -4.43 -3.53
N TYR A 358 17.21 -4.45 -3.68
CA TYR A 358 16.28 -3.73 -2.82
C TYR A 358 15.30 -4.64 -2.06
N LEU A 359 14.87 -5.76 -2.66
CA LEU A 359 13.85 -6.63 -2.09
C LEU A 359 14.47 -7.70 -1.20
N TRP A 360 14.49 -7.43 0.09
CA TRP A 360 15.04 -8.33 1.12
C TRP A 360 13.97 -8.64 2.15
N LEU A 361 13.84 -9.92 2.49
CA LEU A 361 13.03 -10.30 3.65
C LEU A 361 13.68 -9.71 4.91
N VAL A 362 12.92 -8.89 5.60
CA VAL A 362 13.38 -8.27 6.85
C VAL A 362 13.74 -9.33 7.90
N ASP A 363 14.82 -9.12 8.63
CA ASP A 363 15.31 -10.00 9.71
C ASP A 363 15.60 -11.47 9.30
N ALA A 364 15.74 -11.78 8.00
CA ALA A 364 16.01 -13.14 7.55
C ALA A 364 17.32 -13.70 8.13
N GLU A 365 18.32 -12.84 8.40
CA GLU A 365 19.58 -13.21 9.02
C GLU A 365 19.46 -13.69 10.48
N TYR A 366 18.35 -13.41 11.12
CA TYR A 366 18.04 -13.84 12.49
C TYR A 366 17.03 -15.00 12.54
N ASP A 367 16.59 -15.47 11.37
CA ASP A 367 15.68 -16.61 11.26
C ASP A 367 16.48 -17.91 11.24
N GLU A 368 16.19 -18.86 12.14
CA GLU A 368 16.86 -20.16 12.21
C GLU A 368 16.82 -20.93 10.87
N GLN A 369 15.75 -20.74 10.10
CA GLN A 369 15.59 -21.37 8.79
C GLN A 369 16.61 -20.86 7.77
N TYR A 370 17.00 -19.58 7.83
CA TYR A 370 17.86 -18.96 6.82
C TYR A 370 19.27 -18.68 7.31
N GLY A 371 19.43 -18.09 8.49
CA GLY A 371 20.71 -17.71 9.09
C GLY A 371 21.51 -16.66 8.32
N ASN A 372 20.93 -16.07 7.26
CA ASN A 372 21.54 -15.04 6.42
C ASN A 372 20.45 -14.18 5.74
N PRO A 373 20.77 -12.99 5.21
CA PRO A 373 19.87 -12.21 4.41
C PRO A 373 19.41 -12.95 3.15
N VAL A 374 18.11 -12.93 2.85
CA VAL A 374 17.56 -13.58 1.66
C VAL A 374 16.64 -12.62 0.90
N ASN A 375 16.66 -12.72 -0.44
CA ASN A 375 15.72 -12.00 -1.27
C ASN A 375 14.35 -12.67 -1.30
N ARG A 376 13.31 -11.86 -1.29
CA ARG A 376 11.92 -12.24 -1.57
C ARG A 376 11.29 -11.21 -2.48
N TYR A 377 10.43 -11.64 -3.40
CA TYR A 377 9.95 -10.79 -4.50
C TYR A 377 8.44 -10.58 -4.47
N GLY A 378 7.79 -10.94 -3.35
CA GLY A 378 6.37 -10.76 -3.14
C GLY A 378 5.51 -11.87 -3.76
N HIS A 379 4.22 -11.64 -3.72
CA HIS A 379 3.14 -12.58 -4.01
C HIS A 379 2.44 -12.31 -5.34
N LEU A 380 2.82 -11.26 -6.05
CA LEU A 380 2.21 -10.83 -7.30
C LEU A 380 3.08 -11.22 -8.49
N MET A 381 2.47 -11.82 -9.50
CA MET A 381 3.07 -12.14 -10.78
C MET A 381 2.07 -11.94 -11.91
N SER A 382 2.56 -11.83 -13.14
CA SER A 382 1.74 -11.87 -14.34
C SER A 382 2.29 -12.88 -15.33
N PHE A 383 1.43 -13.44 -16.17
CA PHE A 383 1.86 -14.32 -17.25
C PHE A 383 0.99 -14.11 -18.49
N ARG A 384 1.58 -14.37 -19.66
CA ARG A 384 0.90 -14.25 -20.96
C ARG A 384 0.62 -15.64 -21.52
N VAL A 385 -0.64 -15.87 -21.89
CA VAL A 385 -1.08 -17.13 -22.46
C VAL A 385 -0.89 -17.10 -23.98
N LYS A 386 -0.29 -18.16 -24.56
CA LYS A 386 -0.19 -18.30 -26.02
C LYS A 386 -1.57 -18.46 -26.63
N GLY A 387 -1.81 -17.86 -27.81
CA GLY A 387 -3.11 -17.90 -28.49
C GLY A 387 -3.96 -16.65 -28.27
N GLY A 388 -3.39 -15.60 -27.65
CA GLY A 388 -4.01 -14.28 -27.56
C GLY A 388 -5.13 -14.17 -26.53
N ALA A 389 -5.94 -13.11 -26.66
CA ALA A 389 -6.99 -12.74 -25.72
C ALA A 389 -8.03 -13.86 -25.48
N ARG A 390 -8.40 -14.60 -26.54
CA ARG A 390 -9.38 -15.69 -26.41
C ARG A 390 -8.85 -16.84 -25.56
N ALA A 391 -7.62 -17.29 -25.81
CA ALA A 391 -6.99 -18.34 -25.06
C ALA A 391 -6.82 -17.97 -23.58
N ALA A 392 -6.43 -16.71 -23.28
CA ALA A 392 -6.34 -16.24 -21.91
C ALA A 392 -7.70 -16.29 -21.17
N ARG A 393 -8.80 -15.92 -21.83
CA ARG A 393 -10.16 -16.02 -21.26
C ARG A 393 -10.57 -17.48 -21.04
N ASP A 394 -10.32 -18.37 -22.02
CA ASP A 394 -10.66 -19.78 -21.91
C ASP A 394 -9.92 -20.46 -20.74
N VAL A 395 -8.65 -20.11 -20.50
CA VAL A 395 -7.88 -20.54 -19.33
C VAL A 395 -8.44 -19.95 -18.03
N PHE A 396 -8.63 -18.63 -18.01
CA PHE A 396 -9.10 -17.89 -16.83
C PHE A 396 -10.46 -18.42 -16.34
N ASP A 397 -11.38 -18.71 -17.23
CA ASP A 397 -12.72 -19.18 -16.91
C ASP A 397 -12.74 -20.62 -16.32
N ARG A 398 -11.62 -21.35 -16.45
CA ARG A 398 -11.48 -22.72 -15.92
C ARG A 398 -10.85 -22.82 -14.54
N PHE A 399 -10.40 -21.72 -13.96
CA PHE A 399 -9.89 -21.75 -12.57
C PHE A 399 -10.98 -22.22 -11.60
N THR A 400 -10.61 -23.17 -10.73
CA THR A 400 -11.50 -23.78 -9.75
C THR A 400 -11.15 -23.41 -8.31
N ARG A 401 -9.86 -23.22 -8.01
CA ARG A 401 -9.34 -22.79 -6.70
C ARG A 401 -8.91 -21.34 -6.72
N ILE A 402 -8.31 -20.88 -7.79
CA ILE A 402 -7.92 -19.48 -7.99
C ILE A 402 -9.18 -18.65 -8.22
N PHE A 403 -9.46 -17.72 -7.31
CA PHE A 403 -10.64 -16.87 -7.42
C PHE A 403 -10.48 -15.84 -8.55
N ARG A 404 -11.48 -15.69 -9.37
CA ARG A 404 -11.55 -14.67 -10.42
C ARG A 404 -12.02 -13.35 -9.80
N ALA A 405 -11.06 -12.47 -9.47
CA ALA A 405 -11.35 -11.22 -8.79
C ALA A 405 -10.32 -10.13 -9.13
N THR A 406 -10.73 -8.87 -9.03
CA THR A 406 -9.86 -7.71 -9.26
C THR A 406 -9.01 -7.34 -8.03
N ASP A 407 -8.93 -8.19 -7.04
CA ASP A 407 -8.21 -7.99 -5.78
C ASP A 407 -6.77 -8.53 -5.83
N LEU A 408 -5.99 -8.26 -4.78
CA LEU A 408 -4.64 -8.79 -4.58
C LEU A 408 -4.25 -8.75 -3.09
N GLY A 409 -3.19 -9.47 -2.71
CA GLY A 409 -2.66 -9.46 -1.34
C GLY A 409 -3.49 -10.25 -0.33
N ARG A 410 -4.39 -11.12 -0.81
CA ARG A 410 -5.28 -11.92 0.03
C ARG A 410 -4.63 -13.22 0.49
N ILE A 411 -5.27 -13.82 1.51
CA ILE A 411 -4.93 -15.17 1.98
C ILE A 411 -5.28 -16.24 0.93
N LYS A 412 -6.24 -15.96 0.06
CA LYS A 412 -6.62 -16.81 -1.05
C LYS A 412 -6.00 -16.34 -2.36
N SER A 413 -5.59 -17.25 -3.21
CA SER A 413 -5.11 -16.94 -4.56
C SER A 413 -6.21 -16.33 -5.41
N VAL A 414 -5.90 -15.21 -6.07
CA VAL A 414 -6.83 -14.50 -6.93
C VAL A 414 -6.17 -14.13 -8.25
N ALA A 415 -6.91 -14.21 -9.34
CA ALA A 415 -6.45 -13.80 -10.66
C ALA A 415 -7.41 -12.81 -11.33
N THR A 416 -6.87 -12.01 -12.23
CA THR A 416 -7.64 -11.13 -13.12
C THR A 416 -6.96 -11.00 -14.47
N ILE A 417 -7.73 -10.61 -15.49
CA ILE A 417 -7.20 -10.14 -16.79
C ILE A 417 -7.27 -8.60 -16.73
N PRO A 418 -6.14 -7.91 -16.50
CA PRO A 418 -6.14 -6.46 -16.28
C PRO A 418 -6.73 -5.65 -17.43
N ALA A 419 -6.50 -6.05 -18.67
CA ALA A 419 -7.02 -5.36 -19.86
C ALA A 419 -8.54 -5.20 -19.87
N ILE A 420 -9.29 -6.16 -19.29
CA ILE A 420 -10.75 -6.14 -19.22
C ILE A 420 -11.30 -5.78 -17.83
N SER A 421 -10.44 -5.48 -16.88
CA SER A 421 -10.82 -5.20 -15.50
C SER A 421 -10.19 -3.90 -14.98
N THR A 422 -9.06 -3.99 -14.28
CA THR A 422 -8.43 -2.85 -13.60
C THR A 422 -7.88 -1.78 -14.54
N HIS A 423 -7.60 -2.11 -15.81
CA HIS A 423 -7.05 -1.21 -16.82
C HIS A 423 -8.00 -0.99 -18.02
N SER A 424 -9.25 -1.46 -17.93
CA SER A 424 -10.23 -1.35 -19.02
C SER A 424 -10.57 0.10 -19.42
N GLN A 425 -10.47 1.03 -18.47
CA GLN A 425 -10.81 2.45 -18.69
C GLN A 425 -9.64 3.30 -19.21
N GLN A 426 -8.44 2.74 -19.34
CA GLN A 426 -7.25 3.49 -19.76
C GLN A 426 -7.19 3.76 -21.27
N GLY A 427 -7.92 2.99 -22.07
CA GLY A 427 -7.76 2.98 -23.53
C GLY A 427 -6.58 2.11 -23.99
N GLU A 428 -6.50 1.85 -25.27
CA GLU A 428 -5.50 0.94 -25.86
C GLU A 428 -4.07 1.48 -25.72
N GLU A 429 -3.85 2.73 -26.15
CA GLU A 429 -2.55 3.41 -26.07
C GLU A 429 -1.97 3.40 -24.63
N ALA A 430 -2.78 3.71 -23.63
CA ALA A 430 -2.30 3.72 -22.24
C ALA A 430 -2.05 2.31 -21.70
N ARG A 431 -2.79 1.28 -22.16
CA ARG A 431 -2.50 -0.12 -21.84
C ARG A 431 -1.20 -0.61 -22.48
N GLU A 432 -0.89 -0.18 -23.70
CA GLU A 432 0.39 -0.46 -24.35
C GLU A 432 1.56 0.15 -23.57
N LEU A 433 1.45 1.44 -23.19
CA LEU A 433 2.45 2.10 -22.35
C LEU A 433 2.64 1.42 -20.98
N ALA A 434 1.59 0.83 -20.44
CA ALA A 434 1.61 0.09 -19.18
C ALA A 434 2.04 -1.39 -19.35
N ASP A 435 2.31 -1.84 -20.57
CA ASP A 435 2.59 -3.25 -20.92
C ASP A 435 1.51 -4.23 -20.44
N VAL A 436 0.23 -3.90 -20.72
CA VAL A 436 -0.95 -4.67 -20.34
C VAL A 436 -1.67 -5.23 -21.58
N PRO A 437 -1.10 -6.28 -22.23
CA PRO A 437 -1.75 -6.92 -23.35
C PRO A 437 -2.99 -7.71 -22.94
N GLU A 438 -3.87 -8.01 -23.90
CA GLU A 438 -5.15 -8.67 -23.64
C GLU A 438 -5.03 -10.15 -23.24
N ASN A 439 -3.88 -10.79 -23.52
CA ASN A 439 -3.57 -12.18 -23.12
C ASN A 439 -2.85 -12.28 -21.76
N LEU A 440 -2.68 -11.17 -21.04
CA LEU A 440 -2.04 -11.15 -19.74
C LEU A 440 -3.04 -11.51 -18.63
N ILE A 441 -2.68 -12.51 -17.85
CA ILE A 441 -3.35 -12.87 -16.59
C ILE A 441 -2.43 -12.45 -15.44
N ARG A 442 -2.92 -11.61 -14.53
CA ARG A 442 -2.26 -11.29 -13.28
C ARG A 442 -2.72 -12.27 -12.21
N LEU A 443 -1.78 -12.93 -11.55
CA LEU A 443 -2.01 -13.84 -10.44
C LEU A 443 -1.42 -13.27 -9.15
N CYS A 444 -2.22 -13.22 -8.11
CA CYS A 444 -1.79 -12.99 -6.74
C CYS A 444 -1.85 -14.31 -5.99
N VAL A 445 -0.71 -14.81 -5.54
CA VAL A 445 -0.61 -16.09 -4.83
C VAL A 445 -0.96 -15.90 -3.36
N GLY A 446 -1.88 -16.71 -2.87
CA GLY A 446 -2.31 -16.73 -1.47
C GLY A 446 -1.44 -17.61 -0.58
N ALA A 447 -2.05 -18.17 0.45
CA ALA A 447 -1.40 -19.04 1.44
C ALA A 447 -1.64 -20.54 1.20
N GLU A 448 -2.27 -20.88 0.10
CA GLU A 448 -2.48 -22.27 -0.30
C GLU A 448 -1.16 -22.97 -0.62
N HIS A 449 -1.14 -24.29 -0.57
CA HIS A 449 0.03 -25.07 -1.00
C HIS A 449 0.29 -24.80 -2.51
N PRO A 450 1.52 -24.51 -2.92
CA PRO A 450 1.82 -24.16 -4.31
C PRO A 450 1.46 -25.26 -5.30
N ASP A 451 1.57 -26.55 -4.93
CA ASP A 451 1.20 -27.67 -5.82
C ASP A 451 -0.31 -27.70 -6.13
N ASP A 452 -1.16 -27.30 -5.19
CA ASP A 452 -2.60 -27.22 -5.42
C ASP A 452 -2.96 -26.08 -6.39
N ILE A 453 -2.22 -24.98 -6.35
CA ILE A 453 -2.38 -23.86 -7.29
C ILE A 453 -1.80 -24.24 -8.65
N ILE A 454 -0.67 -24.94 -8.70
CA ILE A 454 -0.11 -25.48 -9.95
C ILE A 454 -1.08 -26.47 -10.59
N ALA A 455 -1.70 -27.37 -9.82
CA ALA A 455 -2.70 -28.28 -10.33
C ALA A 455 -3.93 -27.57 -10.92
N ASP A 456 -4.37 -26.44 -10.30
CA ASP A 456 -5.47 -25.63 -10.83
C ASP A 456 -5.07 -24.91 -12.14
N LEU A 457 -3.82 -24.42 -12.22
CA LEU A 457 -3.26 -23.80 -13.42
C LEU A 457 -3.12 -24.83 -14.55
N ASP A 458 -2.59 -26.04 -14.26
CA ASP A 458 -2.38 -27.09 -15.24
C ASP A 458 -3.69 -27.57 -15.86
N GLN A 459 -4.72 -27.86 -15.03
CA GLN A 459 -6.03 -28.24 -15.52
C GLN A 459 -6.69 -27.13 -16.36
N ALA A 460 -6.51 -25.85 -15.97
CA ALA A 460 -7.04 -24.73 -16.73
C ALA A 460 -6.32 -24.55 -18.08
N LEU A 461 -5.00 -24.67 -18.11
CA LEU A 461 -4.18 -24.58 -19.33
C LEU A 461 -4.41 -25.75 -20.28
N SER A 462 -4.84 -26.93 -19.79
CA SER A 462 -5.13 -28.11 -20.62
C SER A 462 -6.24 -27.91 -21.65
N VAL A 463 -7.08 -26.86 -21.48
CA VAL A 463 -8.08 -26.49 -22.49
C VAL A 463 -7.47 -26.17 -23.84
N LEU A 464 -6.24 -25.66 -23.85
CA LEU A 464 -5.51 -25.33 -25.08
C LEU A 464 -4.95 -26.55 -25.81
N ASP A 465 -4.99 -27.73 -25.20
CA ASP A 465 -4.67 -29.02 -25.84
C ASP A 465 -5.86 -29.64 -26.59
N GLY A 466 -7.01 -28.97 -26.63
CA GLY A 466 -8.24 -29.53 -27.21
C GLY A 466 -8.86 -30.64 -26.35
N LYS A 467 -8.41 -30.84 -25.12
CA LYS A 467 -9.00 -31.79 -24.18
C LYS A 467 -10.22 -31.14 -23.53
N GLU A 468 -11.41 -31.66 -23.84
CA GLU A 468 -12.60 -31.46 -23.02
C GLU A 468 -12.34 -32.11 -21.66
N THR A 469 -11.76 -31.40 -20.72
CA THR A 469 -11.82 -31.83 -19.33
C THR A 469 -13.25 -31.65 -18.88
N SER A 470 -13.92 -32.78 -18.56
CA SER A 470 -15.20 -32.75 -17.86
C SER A 470 -14.95 -32.00 -16.53
N ILE A 471 -15.26 -30.71 -16.52
CA ILE A 471 -15.37 -29.99 -15.25
C ILE A 471 -16.57 -30.61 -14.57
N ASN A 472 -16.35 -31.47 -13.56
CA ASN A 472 -17.33 -31.76 -12.54
C ASN A 472 -17.49 -30.52 -11.65
N ALA A 473 -17.75 -29.35 -12.26
CA ALA A 473 -18.46 -28.31 -11.56
C ALA A 473 -19.83 -28.94 -11.24
N PRO A 474 -20.29 -28.93 -9.97
CA PRO A 474 -21.67 -29.27 -9.71
C PRO A 474 -22.48 -28.41 -10.67
N ALA A 475 -23.19 -29.09 -11.59
CA ALA A 475 -24.07 -28.41 -12.50
C ALA A 475 -25.01 -27.57 -11.63
N PHE A 476 -24.81 -26.26 -11.63
CA PHE A 476 -25.90 -25.39 -11.27
C PHE A 476 -26.96 -25.74 -12.32
N SER A 477 -27.85 -26.66 -11.95
CA SER A 477 -28.99 -26.95 -12.75
C SER A 477 -29.64 -25.61 -13.03
N ALA A 478 -29.61 -25.21 -14.29
CA ALA A 478 -30.32 -24.04 -14.77
C ALA A 478 -31.82 -24.27 -14.63
N GLY A 479 -32.26 -24.38 -13.39
CA GLY A 479 -33.64 -24.16 -13.01
C GLY A 479 -33.89 -22.67 -13.15
N GLY A 480 -34.15 -22.24 -14.36
CA GLY A 480 -34.93 -21.11 -14.81
C GLY A 480 -34.79 -19.74 -14.11
N ALA A 481 -33.66 -19.36 -13.52
CA ALA A 481 -33.48 -18.01 -13.08
C ALA A 481 -32.18 -17.46 -13.71
N SER A 482 -32.30 -16.48 -14.59
CA SER A 482 -31.14 -15.78 -15.17
C SER A 482 -30.30 -15.19 -14.04
N SER A 483 -28.98 -15.21 -14.17
CA SER A 483 -28.02 -14.63 -13.22
C SER A 483 -28.28 -13.15 -12.90
N ALA A 484 -29.06 -12.45 -13.73
CA ALA A 484 -29.57 -11.10 -13.49
C ALA A 484 -30.58 -11.01 -12.35
N SER A 485 -31.36 -12.10 -12.07
CA SER A 485 -32.37 -12.07 -11.02
C SER A 485 -31.81 -12.21 -9.59
N LEU A 486 -30.62 -12.78 -9.43
CA LEU A 486 -29.96 -12.91 -8.13
C LEU A 486 -29.25 -11.61 -7.68
N ARG A 487 -28.82 -10.76 -8.60
CA ARG A 487 -28.21 -9.45 -8.26
C ARG A 487 -29.24 -8.39 -7.86
N ASN A 488 -30.50 -8.58 -8.21
CA ASN A 488 -31.58 -7.65 -7.87
C ASN A 488 -32.32 -7.98 -6.55
N ARG A 489 -31.81 -8.94 -5.76
CA ARG A 489 -32.40 -9.34 -4.47
C ARG A 489 -31.53 -9.00 -3.25
N LEU A 490 -30.42 -8.28 -3.46
CA LEU A 490 -29.62 -7.59 -2.44
C LEU A 490 -29.69 -6.09 -2.70
#